data_6dabe9e8796bdfe241e36b3d3d6cd98f
#
_entry.id   6dabe9e8796bdfe241e36b3d3d6cd98f
#
_cell.length_a   1.000
_cell.length_b   1.000
_cell.length_c   1.000
_cell.angle_alpha   90.00
_cell.angle_beta   90.00
_cell.angle_gamma   90.00
#
_symmetry.space_group_name_H-M   'P 1'
#
loop_
_entity.id
_entity.type
_entity.pdbx_description
1 polymer ?
#
loop_
_entity_poly.entity_id
_entity_poly.type
_entity_poly.pdbx_seq_one_letter_code
_entity_poly.pdbx_strand_id
1 'polypeptide(L)'
;MIIAKCPLRISLVGGSTDLQEFVDTYGSGSVISFPCNLYTYITLFSDKNGYNKKEGEYIVNYSRRESSSDLGDIQNDIVREALKYFEYSPCTISFNTDVFSAGSGLASSSSYTVALVKALFRSVGVHMADNAEICQKALEIERRFNPLTGYQDTYGCGLGLFKRMDFIKTGESTRVTTKILSDELFNSYDCYLIYTGINRSSTKILNTLDLEKAQSLLPLVRETETAIKRERYKDVFKIINEGWSLKKETSKDIASNKDLIELDEKLTSLDCVLGHKLCGAGGGGYFLVFTEKDANISDSINNFEDISFKIIPDKNGVQVCNIAGRVSIL
;
A
#
# COMPACT_ATOMS: atom_id res chain seq x y z
N MET A 1 10.16 -12.56 -20.63
CA MET A 1 10.17 -12.11 -19.22
C MET A 1 9.25 -10.90 -19.08
N ILE A 2 8.40 -10.91 -18.08
CA ILE A 2 7.50 -9.79 -17.78
C ILE A 2 7.95 -9.19 -16.46
N ILE A 3 8.03 -7.85 -16.39
CA ILE A 3 8.33 -7.12 -15.16
C ILE A 3 7.13 -6.21 -14.89
N ALA A 4 6.55 -6.34 -13.71
CA ALA A 4 5.54 -5.41 -13.21
C ALA A 4 6.09 -4.67 -11.97
N LYS A 5 5.80 -3.37 -11.87
CA LYS A 5 6.05 -2.58 -10.68
C LYS A 5 4.76 -1.95 -10.19
N CYS A 6 4.60 -1.91 -8.88
CA CYS A 6 3.45 -1.28 -8.25
C CYS A 6 3.93 -0.40 -7.10
N PRO A 7 3.50 0.85 -7.00
CA PRO A 7 3.87 1.72 -5.90
C PRO A 7 3.25 1.26 -4.59
N LEU A 8 3.92 1.60 -3.49
CA LEU A 8 3.37 1.50 -2.14
C LEU A 8 2.39 2.64 -1.90
N ARG A 9 1.37 2.43 -1.06
CA ARG A 9 0.36 3.45 -0.78
C ARG A 9 0.54 4.09 0.59
N ILE A 10 0.22 5.37 0.64
CA ILE A 10 0.16 6.17 1.87
C ILE A 10 -1.30 6.59 2.09
N SER A 11 -1.86 6.25 3.25
CA SER A 11 -3.18 6.71 3.69
C SER A 11 -3.03 8.01 4.48
N LEU A 12 -3.62 9.09 4.01
CA LEU A 12 -3.54 10.39 4.68
C LEU A 12 -4.57 10.49 5.81
N VAL A 13 -5.85 10.31 5.48
CA VAL A 13 -6.98 10.35 6.41
C VAL A 13 -8.04 9.32 6.02
N GLY A 14 -8.91 8.94 6.96
CA GLY A 14 -10.06 8.07 6.71
C GLY A 14 -9.77 6.57 6.77
N GLY A 15 -8.52 6.15 6.97
CA GLY A 15 -8.18 4.72 7.03
C GLY A 15 -8.99 3.97 8.10
N SER A 16 -9.21 2.68 7.89
CA SER A 16 -10.13 1.78 8.60
C SER A 16 -11.59 1.87 8.13
N THR A 17 -12.04 2.96 7.52
CA THR A 17 -13.41 3.06 6.97
C THR A 17 -13.55 2.35 5.61
N ASP A 18 -12.45 1.84 5.08
CA ASP A 18 -12.36 1.06 3.84
C ASP A 18 -12.50 -0.46 4.04
N LEU A 19 -12.64 -0.91 5.28
CA LEU A 19 -12.87 -2.32 5.59
C LEU A 19 -14.25 -2.76 5.14
N GLN A 20 -14.37 -4.01 4.65
CA GLN A 20 -15.65 -4.56 4.21
C GLN A 20 -16.71 -4.47 5.31
N GLU A 21 -16.37 -4.87 6.53
CA GLU A 21 -17.26 -4.84 7.68
C GLU A 21 -17.75 -3.42 8.00
N PHE A 22 -16.86 -2.41 7.89
CA PHE A 22 -17.25 -1.01 8.07
C PHE A 22 -18.27 -0.56 7.02
N VAL A 23 -17.98 -0.86 5.74
CA VAL A 23 -18.87 -0.50 4.62
C VAL A 23 -20.21 -1.23 4.74
N ASP A 24 -20.19 -2.49 5.15
CA ASP A 24 -21.43 -3.28 5.36
C ASP A 24 -22.27 -2.73 6.49
N THR A 25 -21.65 -2.25 7.56
CA THR A 25 -22.33 -1.73 8.76
C THR A 25 -22.87 -0.33 8.53
N TYR A 26 -22.06 0.57 7.93
CA TYR A 26 -22.39 2.00 7.85
C TYR A 26 -22.77 2.47 6.43
N GLY A 27 -22.80 1.55 5.46
CA GLY A 27 -23.22 1.82 4.08
C GLY A 27 -22.15 2.48 3.20
N SER A 28 -21.17 3.14 3.78
CA SER A 28 -20.07 3.76 3.03
C SER A 28 -18.86 4.06 3.89
N GLY A 29 -17.68 4.12 3.24
CA GLY A 29 -16.43 4.57 3.80
C GLY A 29 -15.70 5.50 2.83
N SER A 30 -14.66 6.20 3.29
CA SER A 30 -13.90 7.13 2.46
C SER A 30 -12.49 7.33 2.98
N VAL A 31 -11.53 7.41 2.06
CA VAL A 31 -10.11 7.59 2.37
C VAL A 31 -9.49 8.58 1.39
N ILE A 32 -8.59 9.45 1.88
CA ILE A 32 -7.64 10.17 1.03
C ILE A 32 -6.28 9.49 1.12
N SER A 33 -5.74 9.11 -0.04
CA SER A 33 -4.46 8.44 -0.13
C SER A 33 -3.71 8.77 -1.42
N PHE A 34 -2.43 8.44 -1.45
CA PHE A 34 -1.60 8.51 -2.66
C PHE A 34 -0.64 7.31 -2.72
N PRO A 35 -0.36 6.80 -3.92
CA PRO A 35 0.77 5.92 -4.12
C PRO A 35 2.05 6.77 -4.10
N CYS A 36 3.12 6.28 -3.50
CA CYS A 36 4.39 7.01 -3.44
C CYS A 36 5.43 6.42 -4.40
N ASN A 37 6.52 7.15 -4.60
CA ASN A 37 7.64 6.78 -5.47
C ASN A 37 8.56 5.68 -4.88
N LEU A 38 7.99 4.77 -4.10
CA LEU A 38 8.63 3.55 -3.60
C LEU A 38 7.81 2.35 -4.06
N TYR A 39 8.48 1.33 -4.59
CA TYR A 39 7.80 0.29 -5.36
C TYR A 39 8.10 -1.11 -4.86
N THR A 40 7.17 -2.00 -5.16
CA THR A 40 7.40 -3.44 -5.24
C THR A 40 7.51 -3.85 -6.70
N TYR A 41 8.28 -4.90 -6.95
CA TYR A 41 8.53 -5.42 -8.29
C TYR A 41 8.24 -6.91 -8.31
N ILE A 42 7.58 -7.35 -9.37
CA ILE A 42 7.38 -8.75 -9.72
C ILE A 42 8.05 -9.02 -11.06
N THR A 43 8.93 -10.02 -11.11
CA THR A 43 9.35 -10.60 -12.39
C THR A 43 8.65 -11.94 -12.57
N LEU A 44 7.98 -12.10 -13.73
CA LEU A 44 7.33 -13.33 -14.15
C LEU A 44 8.05 -13.88 -15.38
N PHE A 45 8.56 -15.08 -15.25
CA PHE A 45 9.18 -15.82 -16.33
C PHE A 45 8.44 -17.13 -16.56
N SER A 46 7.78 -17.26 -17.72
CA SER A 46 7.19 -18.52 -18.16
C SER A 46 8.17 -19.21 -19.09
N ASP A 47 8.64 -20.37 -18.72
CA ASP A 47 9.57 -21.16 -19.53
C ASP A 47 8.82 -21.95 -20.63
N LYS A 48 8.39 -21.22 -21.66
CA LYS A 48 7.75 -21.86 -22.83
C LYS A 48 8.72 -22.65 -23.72
N ASN A 49 10.04 -22.55 -23.48
CA ASN A 49 11.07 -23.10 -24.36
C ASN A 49 11.99 -24.13 -23.68
N GLY A 50 11.64 -24.62 -22.49
CA GLY A 50 12.34 -25.72 -21.83
C GLY A 50 13.76 -25.40 -21.32
N TYR A 51 14.06 -24.13 -20.99
CA TYR A 51 15.35 -23.76 -20.38
C TYR A 51 15.52 -24.30 -18.95
N ASN A 52 14.42 -24.49 -18.22
CA ASN A 52 14.45 -25.17 -16.95
C ASN A 52 14.46 -26.71 -17.21
N LYS A 53 15.54 -27.38 -16.89
CA LYS A 53 15.67 -28.84 -16.98
C LYS A 53 14.67 -29.65 -16.13
N LYS A 54 13.89 -28.94 -15.28
CA LYS A 54 12.80 -29.47 -14.48
C LYS A 54 11.49 -28.90 -15.03
N GLU A 55 10.99 -29.48 -16.12
CA GLU A 55 9.68 -29.16 -16.66
C GLU A 55 8.61 -29.34 -15.57
N GLY A 56 7.77 -28.30 -15.37
CA GLY A 56 6.61 -28.39 -14.50
C GLY A 56 6.80 -27.92 -13.07
N GLU A 57 7.87 -27.16 -12.73
CA GLU A 57 8.02 -26.58 -11.40
C GLU A 57 7.60 -25.11 -11.32
N TYR A 58 6.86 -24.79 -10.25
CA TYR A 58 6.66 -23.43 -9.79
C TYR A 58 7.87 -23.02 -8.95
N ILE A 59 8.54 -21.93 -9.30
CA ILE A 59 9.70 -21.39 -8.58
C ILE A 59 9.34 -20.00 -8.07
N VAL A 60 9.46 -19.79 -6.76
CA VAL A 60 9.17 -18.49 -6.11
C VAL A 60 10.40 -18.02 -5.35
N ASN A 61 10.91 -16.85 -5.73
CA ASN A 61 12.05 -16.20 -5.07
C ASN A 61 11.57 -14.93 -4.34
N TYR A 62 11.75 -14.91 -3.02
CA TYR A 62 11.47 -13.74 -2.16
C TYR A 62 12.50 -13.72 -1.02
N SER A 63 12.16 -13.52 0.23
CA SER A 63 13.10 -13.67 1.36
C SER A 63 13.68 -15.09 1.48
N ARG A 64 13.06 -16.05 0.81
CA ARG A 64 13.52 -17.42 0.61
C ARG A 64 13.20 -17.90 -0.81
N ARG A 65 13.69 -19.08 -1.19
CA ARG A 65 13.33 -19.73 -2.45
C ARG A 65 12.45 -20.93 -2.17
N GLU A 66 11.36 -21.06 -2.90
CA GLU A 66 10.48 -22.22 -2.94
C GLU A 66 10.50 -22.83 -4.34
N SER A 67 10.33 -24.16 -4.44
CA SER A 67 10.19 -24.89 -5.69
C SER A 67 9.31 -26.11 -5.44
N SER A 68 8.25 -26.29 -6.24
CA SER A 68 7.36 -27.45 -6.20
C SER A 68 6.70 -27.67 -7.55
N SER A 69 6.42 -28.94 -7.87
CA SER A 69 5.56 -29.32 -9.01
C SER A 69 4.06 -29.18 -8.68
N ASP A 70 3.70 -29.13 -7.39
CA ASP A 70 2.34 -28.89 -6.93
C ASP A 70 2.20 -27.44 -6.43
N LEU A 71 1.30 -26.68 -7.04
CA LEU A 71 1.01 -25.32 -6.64
C LEU A 71 0.47 -25.24 -5.21
N GLY A 72 -0.18 -26.30 -4.72
CA GLY A 72 -0.70 -26.38 -3.35
C GLY A 72 0.39 -26.31 -2.29
N ASP A 73 1.61 -26.78 -2.60
CA ASP A 73 2.75 -26.79 -1.67
C ASP A 73 3.46 -25.45 -1.54
N ILE A 74 3.21 -24.50 -2.45
CA ILE A 74 3.79 -23.15 -2.40
C ILE A 74 3.28 -22.41 -1.15
N GLN A 75 4.22 -22.01 -0.30
CA GLN A 75 3.90 -21.34 0.97
C GLN A 75 3.62 -19.85 0.81
N ASN A 76 4.10 -19.24 -0.27
CA ASN A 76 3.79 -17.84 -0.57
C ASN A 76 2.33 -17.73 -1.00
N ASP A 77 1.47 -17.21 -0.10
CA ASP A 77 0.02 -17.10 -0.31
C ASP A 77 -0.34 -16.25 -1.54
N ILE A 78 0.38 -15.14 -1.78
CA ILE A 78 0.14 -14.26 -2.93
C ILE A 78 0.30 -15.04 -4.24
N VAL A 79 1.39 -15.79 -4.37
CA VAL A 79 1.66 -16.57 -5.57
C VAL A 79 0.68 -17.72 -5.70
N ARG A 80 0.49 -18.49 -4.64
CA ARG A 80 -0.40 -19.64 -4.64
C ARG A 80 -1.82 -19.25 -5.05
N GLU A 81 -2.40 -18.25 -4.44
CA GLU A 81 -3.78 -17.84 -4.71
C GLU A 81 -3.93 -17.14 -6.06
N ALA A 82 -2.94 -16.33 -6.49
CA ALA A 82 -2.96 -15.71 -7.81
C ALA A 82 -2.84 -16.74 -8.93
N LEU A 83 -1.90 -17.67 -8.84
CA LEU A 83 -1.73 -18.70 -9.87
C LEU A 83 -2.92 -19.68 -9.93
N LYS A 84 -3.53 -20.02 -8.77
CA LYS A 84 -4.78 -20.78 -8.74
C LYS A 84 -5.93 -20.04 -9.43
N TYR A 85 -6.07 -18.73 -9.16
CA TYR A 85 -7.11 -17.91 -9.75
C TYR A 85 -7.03 -17.84 -11.28
N PHE A 86 -5.80 -17.79 -11.83
CA PHE A 86 -5.55 -17.72 -13.28
C PHE A 86 -5.36 -19.10 -13.92
N GLU A 87 -5.43 -20.21 -13.17
CA GLU A 87 -5.08 -21.56 -13.63
C GLU A 87 -3.74 -21.56 -14.37
N TYR A 88 -2.77 -20.84 -13.81
CA TYR A 88 -1.53 -20.53 -14.51
C TYR A 88 -0.53 -21.68 -14.42
N SER A 89 0.08 -22.01 -15.58
CA SER A 89 1.10 -23.06 -15.70
C SER A 89 2.37 -22.75 -14.89
N PRO A 90 3.20 -23.78 -14.60
CA PRO A 90 4.47 -23.60 -13.92
C PRO A 90 5.32 -22.46 -14.50
N CYS A 91 5.91 -21.67 -13.58
CA CYS A 91 6.64 -20.47 -13.93
C CYS A 91 7.61 -20.07 -12.79
N THR A 92 8.51 -19.16 -13.09
CA THR A 92 9.37 -18.52 -12.06
C THR A 92 8.87 -17.13 -11.76
N ILE A 93 8.65 -16.84 -10.47
CA ILE A 93 8.24 -15.53 -9.97
C ILE A 93 9.30 -15.05 -8.96
N SER A 94 9.72 -13.78 -9.08
CA SER A 94 10.63 -13.18 -8.10
C SER A 94 10.08 -11.85 -7.60
N PHE A 95 10.27 -11.60 -6.30
CA PHE A 95 9.82 -10.44 -5.55
C PHE A 95 11.01 -9.54 -5.22
N ASN A 96 10.87 -8.25 -5.47
CA ASN A 96 11.84 -7.22 -5.08
C ASN A 96 11.11 -5.98 -4.59
N THR A 97 11.79 -5.13 -3.82
CA THR A 97 11.21 -3.89 -3.27
C THR A 97 12.29 -2.86 -3.00
N ASP A 98 11.92 -1.58 -3.08
CA ASP A 98 12.81 -0.45 -2.79
C ASP A 98 13.06 -0.25 -1.28
N VAL A 99 12.15 -0.78 -0.43
CA VAL A 99 12.19 -0.56 1.02
C VAL A 99 11.92 -1.83 1.79
N PHE A 100 12.25 -1.81 3.08
CA PHE A 100 11.82 -2.86 3.99
C PHE A 100 10.28 -2.88 4.05
N SER A 101 9.69 -3.90 3.44
CA SER A 101 8.25 -3.90 3.14
C SER A 101 7.41 -4.76 4.10
N ALA A 102 8.00 -5.75 4.77
CA ALA A 102 7.28 -6.64 5.67
C ALA A 102 6.80 -5.88 6.91
N GLY A 103 5.48 -5.84 7.15
CA GLY A 103 4.91 -5.13 8.29
C GLY A 103 5.04 -3.60 8.24
N SER A 104 5.37 -3.03 7.07
CA SER A 104 5.67 -1.61 6.88
C SER A 104 4.47 -0.66 7.09
N GLY A 105 3.25 -1.15 6.95
CA GLY A 105 2.05 -0.30 6.94
C GLY A 105 1.78 0.40 5.60
N LEU A 106 2.56 0.09 4.57
CA LEU A 106 2.49 0.72 3.24
C LEU A 106 1.72 -0.12 2.20
N ALA A 107 0.98 -1.15 2.64
CA ALA A 107 0.25 -2.11 1.82
C ALA A 107 1.14 -2.93 0.86
N SER A 108 2.29 -3.40 1.34
CA SER A 108 3.24 -4.15 0.51
C SER A 108 2.65 -5.45 -0.05
N SER A 109 1.86 -6.19 0.74
CA SER A 109 1.15 -7.39 0.28
C SER A 109 0.27 -7.08 -0.92
N SER A 110 -0.57 -6.05 -0.80
CA SER A 110 -1.48 -5.61 -1.87
C SER A 110 -0.72 -5.09 -3.08
N SER A 111 0.37 -4.34 -2.86
CA SER A 111 1.22 -3.86 -3.96
C SER A 111 1.83 -5.03 -4.76
N TYR A 112 2.35 -6.06 -4.09
CA TYR A 112 2.83 -7.28 -4.76
C TYR A 112 1.69 -8.03 -5.46
N THR A 113 0.53 -8.17 -4.82
CA THR A 113 -0.63 -8.85 -5.43
C THR A 113 -1.09 -8.12 -6.69
N VAL A 114 -1.20 -6.79 -6.64
CA VAL A 114 -1.56 -5.96 -7.81
C VAL A 114 -0.53 -6.09 -8.93
N ALA A 115 0.78 -6.04 -8.60
CA ALA A 115 1.85 -6.21 -9.58
C ALA A 115 1.80 -7.61 -10.23
N LEU A 116 1.60 -8.66 -9.44
CA LEU A 116 1.51 -10.03 -9.96
C LEU A 116 0.29 -10.20 -10.84
N VAL A 117 -0.89 -9.73 -10.43
CA VAL A 117 -2.11 -9.77 -11.24
C VAL A 117 -1.91 -9.04 -12.57
N LYS A 118 -1.31 -7.85 -12.57
CA LYS A 118 -1.00 -7.11 -13.81
C LYS A 118 -0.04 -7.90 -14.72
N ALA A 119 0.98 -8.56 -14.14
CA ALA A 119 1.91 -9.39 -14.91
C ALA A 119 1.21 -10.62 -15.51
N LEU A 120 0.31 -11.26 -14.75
CA LEU A 120 -0.47 -12.41 -15.22
C LEU A 120 -1.42 -12.04 -16.37
N PHE A 121 -2.18 -10.95 -16.23
CA PHE A 121 -3.01 -10.43 -17.33
C PHE A 121 -2.18 -10.19 -18.59
N ARG A 122 -1.01 -9.56 -18.43
CA ARG A 122 -0.09 -9.33 -19.55
C ARG A 122 0.38 -10.63 -20.20
N SER A 123 0.67 -11.66 -19.38
CA SER A 123 1.21 -12.94 -19.86
C SER A 123 0.19 -13.78 -20.66
N VAL A 124 -1.09 -13.68 -20.30
CA VAL A 124 -2.19 -14.37 -21.01
C VAL A 124 -2.74 -13.56 -22.17
N GLY A 125 -2.11 -12.43 -22.52
CA GLY A 125 -2.47 -11.63 -23.69
C GLY A 125 -3.56 -10.58 -23.46
N VAL A 126 -4.02 -10.37 -22.23
CA VAL A 126 -4.96 -9.30 -21.88
C VAL A 126 -4.18 -7.99 -21.68
N HIS A 127 -4.13 -7.16 -22.72
CA HIS A 127 -3.31 -5.94 -22.71
C HIS A 127 -4.09 -4.69 -22.30
N MET A 128 -5.42 -4.72 -22.38
CA MET A 128 -6.29 -3.56 -22.21
C MET A 128 -6.98 -3.49 -20.85
N ALA A 129 -6.68 -4.40 -19.90
CA ALA A 129 -7.22 -4.30 -18.55
C ALA A 129 -6.77 -2.98 -17.90
N ASP A 130 -7.74 -2.17 -17.48
CA ASP A 130 -7.45 -0.94 -16.74
C ASP A 130 -6.96 -1.24 -15.33
N ASN A 131 -6.36 -0.24 -14.68
CA ASN A 131 -5.80 -0.44 -13.36
C ASN A 131 -6.89 -0.65 -12.28
N ALA A 132 -8.13 -0.19 -12.49
CA ALA A 132 -9.22 -0.42 -11.55
C ALA A 132 -9.67 -1.89 -11.60
N GLU A 133 -9.77 -2.49 -12.79
CA GLU A 133 -10.03 -3.93 -12.93
C GLU A 133 -8.93 -4.77 -12.29
N ILE A 134 -7.65 -4.40 -12.50
CA ILE A 134 -6.51 -5.06 -11.85
C ILE A 134 -6.62 -4.99 -10.32
N CYS A 135 -6.95 -3.82 -9.77
CA CYS A 135 -7.12 -3.64 -8.32
C CYS A 135 -8.25 -4.50 -7.76
N GLN A 136 -9.38 -4.57 -8.47
CA GLN A 136 -10.50 -5.41 -8.07
C GLN A 136 -10.11 -6.88 -8.02
N LYS A 137 -9.46 -7.40 -9.07
CA LYS A 137 -9.00 -8.79 -9.11
C LYS A 137 -7.95 -9.09 -8.05
N ALA A 138 -7.02 -8.16 -7.82
CA ALA A 138 -6.05 -8.28 -6.75
C ALA A 138 -6.70 -8.36 -5.36
N LEU A 139 -7.73 -7.55 -5.11
CA LEU A 139 -8.50 -7.59 -3.86
C LEU A 139 -9.23 -8.92 -3.67
N GLU A 140 -9.89 -9.44 -4.73
CA GLU A 140 -10.56 -10.74 -4.70
C GLU A 140 -9.58 -11.88 -4.36
N ILE A 141 -8.36 -11.84 -4.92
CA ILE A 141 -7.30 -12.83 -4.66
C ILE A 141 -6.75 -12.66 -3.23
N GLU A 142 -6.43 -11.42 -2.82
CA GLU A 142 -5.83 -11.17 -1.51
C GLU A 142 -6.78 -11.57 -0.37
N ARG A 143 -8.07 -11.36 -0.52
CA ARG A 143 -9.08 -11.77 0.47
C ARG A 143 -9.22 -13.29 0.66
N ARG A 144 -8.68 -14.11 -0.23
CA ARG A 144 -8.64 -15.58 -0.05
C ARG A 144 -7.68 -16.02 1.06
N PHE A 145 -6.62 -15.24 1.31
CA PHE A 145 -5.65 -15.52 2.36
C PHE A 145 -5.60 -14.45 3.47
N ASN A 146 -6.11 -13.25 3.20
CA ASN A 146 -6.24 -12.17 4.17
C ASN A 146 -7.62 -11.49 4.04
N PRO A 147 -8.68 -12.09 4.64
CA PRO A 147 -10.05 -11.59 4.51
C PRO A 147 -10.27 -10.16 5.00
N LEU A 148 -9.38 -9.65 5.89
CA LEU A 148 -9.45 -8.31 6.45
C LEU A 148 -8.83 -7.23 5.55
N THR A 149 -8.37 -7.58 4.35
CA THR A 149 -7.82 -6.58 3.41
C THR A 149 -8.87 -5.56 3.03
N GLY A 150 -8.59 -4.28 3.35
CA GLY A 150 -9.42 -3.15 3.00
C GLY A 150 -9.30 -2.76 1.53
N TYR A 151 -10.29 -2.03 1.04
CA TYR A 151 -10.31 -1.56 -0.36
C TYR A 151 -9.16 -0.60 -0.68
N GLN A 152 -8.75 0.25 0.29
CA GLN A 152 -7.70 1.24 0.06
C GLN A 152 -6.36 0.61 -0.30
N ASP A 153 -6.10 -0.63 0.09
CA ASP A 153 -4.77 -1.23 -0.06
C ASP A 153 -4.47 -1.53 -1.52
N THR A 154 -5.32 -2.27 -2.20
CA THR A 154 -5.14 -2.57 -3.62
C THR A 154 -5.38 -1.36 -4.53
N TYR A 155 -6.46 -0.59 -4.30
CA TYR A 155 -6.78 0.58 -5.11
C TYR A 155 -5.82 1.75 -4.85
N GLY A 156 -5.34 1.89 -3.62
CA GLY A 156 -4.33 2.89 -3.27
C GLY A 156 -3.00 2.65 -3.96
N CYS A 157 -2.55 1.38 -4.06
CA CYS A 157 -1.33 1.00 -4.75
C CYS A 157 -1.50 1.01 -6.28
N GLY A 158 -2.55 0.38 -6.78
CA GLY A 158 -2.72 0.14 -8.21
C GLY A 158 -3.13 1.36 -9.03
N LEU A 159 -3.87 2.31 -8.44
CA LEU A 159 -4.26 3.54 -9.09
C LEU A 159 -3.27 4.66 -8.78
N GLY A 160 -2.78 5.36 -9.81
CA GLY A 160 -1.92 6.53 -9.67
C GLY A 160 -2.62 7.73 -9.03
N LEU A 161 -1.85 8.80 -8.83
CA LEU A 161 -2.28 10.13 -8.42
C LEU A 161 -2.71 10.23 -6.93
N PHE A 162 -2.69 11.44 -6.42
CA PHE A 162 -3.27 11.79 -5.14
C PHE A 162 -4.79 11.85 -5.26
N LYS A 163 -5.50 11.10 -4.43
CA LYS A 163 -6.93 10.85 -4.63
C LYS A 163 -7.72 10.63 -3.35
N ARG A 164 -8.98 10.99 -3.41
CA ARG A 164 -10.02 10.50 -2.52
C ARG A 164 -10.63 9.25 -3.15
N MET A 165 -10.85 8.23 -2.34
CA MET A 165 -11.59 7.01 -2.68
C MET A 165 -12.81 6.91 -1.79
N ASP A 166 -13.98 6.68 -2.39
CA ASP A 166 -15.21 6.42 -1.67
C ASP A 166 -15.65 4.98 -1.94
N PHE A 167 -16.01 4.27 -0.88
CA PHE A 167 -16.45 2.87 -0.88
C PHE A 167 -17.93 2.87 -0.52
N ILE A 168 -18.80 2.51 -1.46
CA ILE A 168 -20.24 2.66 -1.33
C ILE A 168 -20.89 1.29 -1.46
N LYS A 169 -21.63 0.86 -0.43
CA LYS A 169 -22.42 -0.38 -0.47
C LYS A 169 -23.49 -0.27 -1.53
N THR A 170 -23.56 -1.27 -2.42
CA THR A 170 -24.53 -1.34 -3.51
C THR A 170 -25.07 -2.78 -3.58
N GLY A 171 -26.17 -3.03 -2.86
CA GLY A 171 -26.68 -4.40 -2.67
C GLY A 171 -25.66 -5.25 -1.91
N GLU A 172 -25.26 -6.37 -2.51
CA GLU A 172 -24.24 -7.29 -1.92
C GLU A 172 -22.80 -6.92 -2.29
N SER A 173 -22.60 -5.88 -3.11
CA SER A 173 -21.28 -5.45 -3.56
C SER A 173 -20.90 -4.06 -3.01
N THR A 174 -19.62 -3.73 -3.10
CA THR A 174 -19.13 -2.39 -2.81
C THR A 174 -18.59 -1.77 -4.09
N ARG A 175 -19.11 -0.60 -4.45
CA ARG A 175 -18.59 0.21 -5.54
C ARG A 175 -17.49 1.13 -5.02
N VAL A 176 -16.33 1.09 -5.68
CA VAL A 176 -15.21 2.00 -5.44
C VAL A 176 -15.26 3.13 -6.45
N THR A 177 -15.24 4.37 -5.98
CA THR A 177 -15.13 5.57 -6.83
C THR A 177 -13.92 6.38 -6.41
N THR A 178 -13.31 7.07 -7.37
CA THR A 178 -12.10 7.88 -7.13
C THR A 178 -12.29 9.30 -7.60
N LYS A 179 -11.72 10.25 -6.86
CA LYS A 179 -11.64 11.66 -7.19
C LYS A 179 -10.22 12.15 -7.04
N ILE A 180 -9.65 12.64 -8.12
CA ILE A 180 -8.29 13.18 -8.11
C ILE A 180 -8.27 14.51 -7.36
N LEU A 181 -7.24 14.69 -6.53
CA LEU A 181 -6.95 15.89 -5.78
C LEU A 181 -5.68 16.55 -6.32
N SER A 182 -5.53 17.85 -6.06
CA SER A 182 -4.29 18.57 -6.41
C SER A 182 -3.13 18.06 -5.56
N ASP A 183 -1.98 17.82 -6.19
CA ASP A 183 -0.73 17.38 -5.57
C ASP A 183 0.24 18.54 -5.24
N GLU A 184 -0.21 19.82 -5.37
CA GLU A 184 0.57 21.02 -5.05
C GLU A 184 1.07 21.07 -3.60
N LEU A 185 0.40 20.38 -2.68
CA LEU A 185 0.86 20.16 -1.31
C LEU A 185 2.31 19.64 -1.28
N PHE A 186 2.62 18.67 -2.16
CA PHE A 186 3.94 18.02 -2.22
C PHE A 186 5.00 18.84 -2.95
N ASN A 187 4.60 19.89 -3.68
CA ASN A 187 5.50 20.88 -4.22
C ASN A 187 5.89 21.92 -3.17
N SER A 188 4.99 22.23 -2.25
CA SER A 188 5.14 23.29 -1.25
C SER A 188 5.80 22.82 0.04
N TYR A 189 5.69 21.53 0.36
CA TYR A 189 6.16 20.92 1.60
C TYR A 189 6.94 19.64 1.32
N ASP A 190 7.85 19.30 2.22
CA ASP A 190 8.54 18.02 2.17
C ASP A 190 7.76 16.94 2.90
N CYS A 191 7.80 15.74 2.34
CA CYS A 191 7.11 14.59 2.87
C CYS A 191 8.08 13.42 3.03
N TYR A 192 8.13 12.85 4.22
CA TYR A 192 9.04 11.75 4.56
C TYR A 192 8.29 10.54 5.11
N LEU A 193 8.84 9.36 4.85
CA LEU A 193 8.57 8.15 5.62
C LEU A 193 9.74 7.91 6.56
N ILE A 194 9.49 7.70 7.85
CA ILE A 194 10.50 7.41 8.85
C ILE A 194 10.21 6.03 9.44
N TYR A 195 11.15 5.09 9.29
CA TYR A 195 10.99 3.73 9.79
C TYR A 195 11.12 3.68 11.31
N THR A 196 10.18 2.99 11.96
CA THR A 196 10.14 2.87 13.42
C THR A 196 11.07 1.78 13.98
N GLY A 197 11.70 0.96 13.11
CA GLY A 197 12.45 -0.23 13.55
C GLY A 197 11.56 -1.40 13.99
N ILE A 198 10.23 -1.23 14.00
CA ILE A 198 9.27 -2.21 14.54
C ILE A 198 8.50 -2.89 13.42
N ASN A 199 8.59 -4.21 13.37
CA ASN A 199 7.78 -5.06 12.51
C ASN A 199 6.49 -5.48 13.21
N ARG A 200 5.40 -5.52 12.46
CA ARG A 200 4.08 -5.86 13.00
C ARG A 200 3.26 -6.75 12.09
N SER A 201 2.23 -7.39 12.67
CA SER A 201 1.14 -8.03 11.93
C SER A 201 -0.08 -7.12 11.90
N SER A 202 -0.54 -6.72 10.69
CA SER A 202 -1.75 -5.90 10.52
C SER A 202 -3.01 -6.62 10.97
N THR A 203 -3.12 -7.91 10.71
CA THR A 203 -4.27 -8.74 11.06
C THR A 203 -4.58 -8.69 12.56
N LYS A 204 -3.53 -8.73 13.41
CA LYS A 204 -3.73 -8.66 14.87
C LYS A 204 -4.39 -7.35 15.30
N ILE A 205 -3.99 -6.23 14.71
CA ILE A 205 -4.52 -4.90 15.06
C ILE A 205 -5.94 -4.71 14.50
N LEU A 206 -6.18 -5.15 13.26
CA LEU A 206 -7.50 -5.03 12.63
C LEU A 206 -8.58 -5.84 13.36
N ASN A 207 -8.22 -6.97 13.96
CA ASN A 207 -9.14 -7.79 14.77
C ASN A 207 -9.59 -7.10 16.10
N THR A 208 -8.87 -6.07 16.55
CA THR A 208 -9.19 -5.33 17.79
C THR A 208 -9.75 -3.94 17.51
N LEU A 209 -10.05 -3.63 16.23
CA LEU A 209 -10.50 -2.32 15.81
C LEU A 209 -11.95 -2.05 16.25
N ASP A 210 -12.16 -0.90 16.89
CA ASP A 210 -13.48 -0.38 17.22
C ASP A 210 -14.05 0.39 16.00
N LEU A 211 -14.98 -0.23 15.28
CA LEU A 211 -15.60 0.33 14.09
C LEU A 211 -16.47 1.56 14.39
N GLU A 212 -17.10 1.63 15.56
CA GLU A 212 -17.91 2.78 15.94
C GLU A 212 -17.03 4.01 16.10
N LYS A 213 -15.89 3.87 16.77
CA LYS A 213 -14.91 4.95 16.89
C LYS A 213 -14.30 5.33 15.53
N ALA A 214 -14.12 4.37 14.62
CA ALA A 214 -13.61 4.64 13.28
C ALA A 214 -14.52 5.59 12.46
N GLN A 215 -15.82 5.71 12.78
CA GLN A 215 -16.71 6.69 12.14
C GLN A 215 -16.24 8.13 12.31
N SER A 216 -15.57 8.47 13.42
CA SER A 216 -15.02 9.80 13.66
C SER A 216 -13.98 10.24 12.64
N LEU A 217 -13.41 9.29 11.87
CA LEU A 217 -12.43 9.56 10.82
C LEU A 217 -13.08 10.03 9.49
N LEU A 218 -14.39 9.80 9.28
CA LEU A 218 -15.06 10.17 8.02
C LEU A 218 -15.19 11.69 7.81
N PRO A 219 -15.55 12.52 8.79
CA PRO A 219 -15.61 13.98 8.63
C PRO A 219 -14.27 14.55 8.15
N LEU A 220 -13.14 14.03 8.68
CA LEU A 220 -11.80 14.49 8.35
C LEU A 220 -11.46 14.34 6.86
N VAL A 221 -12.06 13.36 6.17
CA VAL A 221 -11.88 13.18 4.71
C VAL A 221 -12.45 14.38 3.95
N ARG A 222 -13.65 14.86 4.32
CA ARG A 222 -14.30 16.02 3.67
C ARG A 222 -13.59 17.32 4.00
N GLU A 223 -13.12 17.45 5.23
CA GLU A 223 -12.37 18.63 5.70
C GLU A 223 -11.02 18.72 4.98
N THR A 224 -10.29 17.60 4.88
CA THR A 224 -9.03 17.50 4.14
C THR A 224 -9.23 17.85 2.66
N GLU A 225 -10.25 17.29 2.00
CA GLU A 225 -10.56 17.63 0.60
C GLU A 225 -10.86 19.12 0.44
N THR A 226 -11.60 19.70 1.38
CA THR A 226 -11.93 21.13 1.36
C THR A 226 -10.70 22.00 1.58
N ALA A 227 -9.82 21.61 2.49
CA ALA A 227 -8.57 22.33 2.76
C ALA A 227 -7.62 22.29 1.55
N ILE A 228 -7.48 21.12 0.89
CA ILE A 228 -6.68 20.96 -0.33
C ILE A 228 -7.23 21.86 -1.45
N LYS A 229 -8.54 21.83 -1.71
CA LYS A 229 -9.17 22.67 -2.75
C LYS A 229 -9.00 24.18 -2.53
N ARG A 230 -8.83 24.59 -1.27
CA ARG A 230 -8.64 25.99 -0.88
C ARG A 230 -7.17 26.34 -0.64
N GLU A 231 -6.26 25.41 -0.94
CA GLU A 231 -4.80 25.55 -0.74
C GLU A 231 -4.41 25.88 0.71
N ARG A 232 -5.26 25.50 1.66
CA ARG A 232 -5.03 25.70 3.10
C ARG A 232 -4.25 24.52 3.66
N TYR A 233 -3.02 24.31 3.22
CA TYR A 233 -2.23 23.11 3.53
C TYR A 233 -1.89 22.98 5.02
N LYS A 234 -1.75 24.10 5.76
CA LYS A 234 -1.56 24.05 7.22
C LYS A 234 -2.77 23.43 7.94
N ASP A 235 -3.97 23.58 7.39
CA ASP A 235 -5.15 22.90 7.94
C ASP A 235 -5.11 21.40 7.64
N VAL A 236 -4.57 20.97 6.48
CA VAL A 236 -4.37 19.54 6.17
C VAL A 236 -3.50 18.88 7.22
N PHE A 237 -2.40 19.51 7.64
CA PHE A 237 -1.50 18.95 8.66
C PHE A 237 -2.17 18.85 10.03
N LYS A 238 -2.96 19.86 10.43
CA LYS A 238 -3.76 19.79 11.66
C LYS A 238 -4.73 18.62 11.65
N ILE A 239 -5.43 18.41 10.50
CA ILE A 239 -6.38 17.30 10.33
C ILE A 239 -5.64 15.95 10.36
N ILE A 240 -4.43 15.84 9.80
CA ILE A 240 -3.61 14.62 9.89
C ILE A 240 -3.29 14.30 11.36
N ASN A 241 -2.86 15.29 12.15
CA ASN A 241 -2.54 15.12 13.57
C ASN A 241 -3.80 14.73 14.38
N GLU A 242 -4.94 15.39 14.12
CA GLU A 242 -6.23 15.05 14.73
C GLU A 242 -6.63 13.60 14.38
N GLY A 243 -6.57 13.25 13.09
CA GLY A 243 -6.88 11.90 12.62
C GLY A 243 -5.95 10.83 13.23
N TRP A 244 -4.69 11.17 13.49
CA TRP A 244 -3.77 10.27 14.19
C TRP A 244 -4.18 10.09 15.65
N SER A 245 -4.56 11.17 16.34
CA SER A 245 -5.05 11.10 17.71
C SER A 245 -6.33 10.26 17.83
N LEU A 246 -7.32 10.50 16.98
CA LEU A 246 -8.56 9.72 16.93
C LEU A 246 -8.29 8.25 16.59
N LYS A 247 -7.35 7.99 15.66
CA LYS A 247 -6.99 6.61 15.29
C LYS A 247 -6.39 5.85 16.47
N LYS A 248 -5.55 6.47 17.30
CA LYS A 248 -4.99 5.82 18.51
C LYS A 248 -6.10 5.36 19.47
N GLU A 249 -7.27 6.00 19.47
CA GLU A 249 -8.41 5.63 20.30
C GLU A 249 -9.20 4.43 19.77
N THR A 250 -9.06 4.08 18.48
CA THR A 250 -9.80 2.97 17.85
C THR A 250 -9.30 1.58 18.25
N SER A 251 -8.07 1.46 18.75
CA SER A 251 -7.53 0.22 19.33
C SER A 251 -6.32 0.51 20.21
N LYS A 252 -6.22 -0.16 21.33
CA LYS A 252 -5.08 -0.05 22.28
C LYS A 252 -3.76 -0.55 21.68
N ASP A 253 -3.82 -1.40 20.65
CA ASP A 253 -2.64 -2.02 20.03
C ASP A 253 -1.95 -1.09 19.01
N ILE A 254 -2.60 0.01 18.62
CA ILE A 254 -2.08 0.94 17.58
C ILE A 254 -0.80 1.64 18.02
N ALA A 255 -0.71 2.07 19.29
CA ALA A 255 0.43 2.78 19.85
C ALA A 255 0.79 2.21 21.23
N SER A 256 1.01 0.89 21.31
CA SER A 256 1.32 0.20 22.58
C SER A 256 2.81 -0.03 22.82
N ASN A 257 3.65 0.08 21.79
CA ASN A 257 5.09 -0.10 21.89
C ASN A 257 5.78 1.18 22.41
N LYS A 258 6.70 1.04 23.37
CA LYS A 258 7.39 2.16 24.01
C LYS A 258 8.22 2.99 23.01
N ASP A 259 9.00 2.32 22.15
CA ASP A 259 9.87 3.01 21.19
C ASP A 259 9.01 3.78 20.15
N LEU A 260 7.83 3.23 19.80
CA LEU A 260 6.87 3.90 18.93
C LEU A 260 6.30 5.18 19.57
N ILE A 261 5.99 5.11 20.88
CA ILE A 261 5.47 6.25 21.64
C ILE A 261 6.55 7.33 21.74
N GLU A 262 7.78 6.96 22.08
CA GLU A 262 8.90 7.89 22.17
C GLU A 262 9.17 8.61 20.84
N LEU A 263 9.09 7.90 19.72
CA LEU A 263 9.24 8.52 18.39
C LEU A 263 8.06 9.43 18.04
N ASP A 264 6.83 9.05 18.37
CA ASP A 264 5.61 9.86 18.19
C ASP A 264 5.69 11.19 18.98
N GLU A 265 6.08 11.11 20.25
CA GLU A 265 6.28 12.26 21.12
C GLU A 265 7.41 13.16 20.61
N LYS A 266 8.51 12.57 20.17
CA LYS A 266 9.63 13.29 19.57
C LYS A 266 9.19 14.06 18.32
N LEU A 267 8.51 13.40 17.39
CA LEU A 267 7.98 14.05 16.19
C LEU A 267 7.01 15.18 16.51
N THR A 268 6.18 15.00 17.56
CA THR A 268 5.25 16.04 18.04
C THR A 268 5.98 17.28 18.58
N SER A 269 7.15 17.10 19.19
CA SER A 269 7.91 18.17 19.84
C SER A 269 8.77 19.00 18.87
N LEU A 270 8.95 18.55 17.62
CA LEU A 270 9.79 19.23 16.64
C LEU A 270 9.04 20.34 15.92
N ASP A 271 9.48 21.59 16.07
CA ASP A 271 8.87 22.77 15.41
C ASP A 271 8.83 22.66 13.88
N CYS A 272 9.77 21.93 13.27
CA CYS A 272 9.82 21.71 11.83
C CYS A 272 8.79 20.67 11.34
N VAL A 273 8.19 19.87 12.23
CA VAL A 273 7.18 18.87 11.89
C VAL A 273 5.78 19.50 11.94
N LEU A 274 5.17 19.63 10.79
CA LEU A 274 3.83 20.24 10.65
C LEU A 274 2.70 19.26 10.90
N GLY A 275 2.91 18.01 10.47
CA GLY A 275 1.95 16.92 10.64
C GLY A 275 2.62 15.57 10.50
N HIS A 276 2.19 14.61 11.31
CA HIS A 276 2.69 13.25 11.24
C HIS A 276 1.63 12.22 11.66
N LYS A 277 1.82 11.00 11.24
CA LYS A 277 0.99 9.86 11.64
C LYS A 277 1.67 8.54 11.30
N LEU A 278 1.32 7.49 12.01
CA LEU A 278 1.76 6.14 11.65
C LEU A 278 0.95 5.60 10.45
N CYS A 279 1.64 4.99 9.49
CA CYS A 279 1.03 4.40 8.30
C CYS A 279 0.36 3.05 8.59
N GLY A 280 -0.69 2.75 7.83
CA GLY A 280 -1.39 1.45 7.87
C GLY A 280 -2.22 1.24 9.15
N ALA A 281 -2.33 -0.01 9.63
CA ALA A 281 -3.18 -0.37 10.77
C ALA A 281 -2.66 0.14 12.12
N GLY A 282 -1.39 0.45 12.27
CA GLY A 282 -0.77 0.83 13.54
C GLY A 282 0.27 -0.19 14.03
N GLY A 283 0.84 0.01 15.21
CA GLY A 283 1.74 -0.94 15.91
C GLY A 283 3.19 -0.99 15.41
N GLY A 284 3.57 -0.22 14.40
CA GLY A 284 4.91 -0.20 13.80
C GLY A 284 4.89 0.13 12.31
N GLY A 285 6.02 -0.02 11.65
CA GLY A 285 6.22 0.31 10.25
C GLY A 285 6.80 1.70 10.06
N TYR A 286 6.13 2.59 9.33
CA TYR A 286 6.63 3.93 9.00
C TYR A 286 5.71 5.03 9.53
N PHE A 287 6.32 6.09 10.08
CA PHE A 287 5.64 7.38 10.23
C PHE A 287 5.68 8.15 8.91
N LEU A 288 4.54 8.67 8.49
CA LEU A 288 4.42 9.76 7.52
C LEU A 288 4.67 11.07 8.25
N VAL A 289 5.56 11.91 7.71
CA VAL A 289 5.94 13.19 8.32
C VAL A 289 5.97 14.27 7.25
N PHE A 290 5.31 15.40 7.52
CA PHE A 290 5.37 16.61 6.70
C PHE A 290 6.16 17.70 7.41
N THR A 291 7.02 18.39 6.66
CA THR A 291 7.81 19.54 7.14
C THR A 291 7.67 20.72 6.19
N GLU A 292 8.09 21.90 6.65
CA GLU A 292 8.35 23.00 5.71
C GLU A 292 9.40 22.57 4.69
N LYS A 293 9.37 23.17 3.51
CA LYS A 293 10.33 22.87 2.43
C LYS A 293 11.76 23.07 2.90
N ASP A 294 12.61 22.08 2.62
CA ASP A 294 14.02 22.08 2.97
C ASP A 294 14.33 22.26 4.47
N ALA A 295 13.36 21.95 5.34
CA ALA A 295 13.56 21.99 6.78
C ALA A 295 14.55 20.90 7.22
N ASN A 296 15.48 21.27 8.11
CA ASN A 296 16.48 20.35 8.64
C ASN A 296 15.87 19.48 9.76
N ILE A 297 15.31 18.33 9.41
CA ILE A 297 14.81 17.32 10.34
C ILE A 297 15.92 16.32 10.73
N SER A 298 16.96 16.18 9.91
CA SER A 298 18.01 15.16 10.07
C SER A 298 18.79 15.33 11.38
N ASP A 299 19.07 16.55 11.79
CA ASP A 299 19.79 16.81 13.05
C ASP A 299 19.00 16.40 14.31
N SER A 300 17.70 16.24 14.16
CA SER A 300 16.80 15.95 15.28
C SER A 300 16.51 14.45 15.45
N ILE A 301 16.76 13.62 14.43
CA ILE A 301 16.45 12.18 14.44
C ILE A 301 17.72 11.38 14.19
N ASN A 302 18.09 10.53 15.14
CA ASN A 302 19.27 9.68 15.01
C ASN A 302 19.15 8.75 13.79
N ASN A 303 20.24 8.62 13.03
CA ASN A 303 20.32 7.80 11.83
C ASN A 303 19.24 8.13 10.78
N PHE A 304 18.80 9.40 10.70
CA PHE A 304 17.71 9.82 9.83
C PHE A 304 17.89 9.34 8.37
N GLU A 305 19.09 9.51 7.82
CA GLU A 305 19.42 9.11 6.43
C GLU A 305 19.25 7.60 6.18
N ASP A 306 19.47 6.77 7.20
CA ASP A 306 19.37 5.31 7.09
C ASP A 306 17.93 4.79 7.22
N ILE A 307 17.04 5.55 7.89
CA ILE A 307 15.70 5.12 8.24
C ILE A 307 14.60 5.91 7.55
N SER A 308 14.95 6.93 6.76
CA SER A 308 13.97 7.82 6.13
C SER A 308 14.02 7.78 4.60
N PHE A 309 12.86 8.08 4.01
CA PHE A 309 12.69 8.24 2.57
C PHE A 309 11.91 9.52 2.30
N LYS A 310 12.47 10.44 1.52
CA LYS A 310 11.70 11.56 0.97
C LYS A 310 10.80 11.03 -0.14
N ILE A 311 9.50 11.25 -0.02
CA ILE A 311 8.49 10.68 -0.92
C ILE A 311 7.67 11.75 -1.63
N ILE A 312 7.22 11.38 -2.82
CA ILE A 312 6.27 12.16 -3.63
C ILE A 312 5.20 11.22 -4.19
N PRO A 313 4.02 11.74 -4.59
CA PRO A 313 2.99 10.95 -5.23
C PRO A 313 3.44 10.35 -6.56
N ASP A 314 3.19 9.06 -6.76
CA ASP A 314 3.30 8.41 -8.07
C ASP A 314 2.06 8.71 -8.93
N LYS A 315 2.27 9.08 -10.20
CA LYS A 315 1.20 9.48 -11.12
C LYS A 315 0.59 8.32 -11.91
N ASN A 316 1.27 7.19 -11.95
CA ASN A 316 0.96 6.11 -12.90
C ASN A 316 0.23 4.92 -12.27
N GLY A 317 0.47 4.63 -10.98
CA GLY A 317 0.02 3.39 -10.36
C GLY A 317 0.78 2.16 -10.89
N VAL A 318 0.11 1.02 -10.94
CA VAL A 318 0.74 -0.22 -11.40
C VAL A 318 1.08 -0.19 -12.89
N GLN A 319 2.31 -0.58 -13.21
CA GLN A 319 2.86 -0.62 -14.57
C GLN A 319 3.45 -1.99 -14.87
N VAL A 320 3.46 -2.37 -16.15
CA VAL A 320 4.04 -3.62 -16.62
C VAL A 320 4.77 -3.41 -17.93
N CYS A 321 5.96 -4.02 -18.07
CA CYS A 321 6.68 -4.09 -19.32
C CYS A 321 7.00 -5.55 -19.68
N ASN A 322 7.10 -5.83 -20.97
CA ASN A 322 7.57 -7.09 -21.51
C ASN A 322 8.99 -6.87 -22.05
N ILE A 323 9.97 -7.52 -21.45
CA ILE A 323 11.33 -7.57 -22.00
C ILE A 323 11.34 -8.71 -23.00
N ALA A 324 11.04 -8.41 -24.26
CA ALA A 324 11.22 -9.36 -25.35
C ALA A 324 12.73 -9.53 -25.60
N GLY A 325 13.28 -10.67 -25.18
CA GLY A 325 14.68 -11.00 -25.46
C GLY A 325 14.88 -11.28 -26.95
N ARG A 326 15.26 -10.23 -27.72
CA ARG A 326 16.18 -10.37 -28.83
C ARG A 326 17.42 -9.55 -28.42
N VAL A 327 18.31 -10.19 -27.69
CA VAL A 327 19.70 -9.77 -27.70
C VAL A 327 20.22 -10.19 -29.07
N SER A 328 20.24 -9.26 -30.02
CA SER A 328 21.12 -9.38 -31.17
C SER A 328 22.53 -9.24 -30.61
N ILE A 329 23.21 -10.37 -30.49
CA ILE A 329 24.66 -10.38 -30.30
C ILE A 329 25.22 -9.77 -31.60
N LEU A 330 25.70 -8.52 -31.50
CA LEU A 330 26.59 -7.93 -32.50
C LEU A 330 27.99 -8.46 -32.25
#